data_be26427ddc82e40afab016afee2fb12e
#
_entry.id   be26427ddc82e40afab016afee2fb12e
#
_cell.length_a   1.000
_cell.length_b   1.000
_cell.length_c   1.000
_cell.angle_alpha   90.00
_cell.angle_beta   90.00
_cell.angle_gamma   90.00
#
_symmetry.space_group_name_H-M   'P 1'
#
loop_
_entity.id
_entity.type
_entity.pdbx_description
1 polymer ?
#
loop_
_entity_poly.entity_id
_entity_poly.type
_entity_poly.pdbx_seq_one_letter_code
_entity_poly.pdbx_strand_id
1 'polypeptide(L)'
;MAEQKRGGPRGHGPQGHGFQRPKDFRGTVSKLLRYIGRYKAALVVVFICLVISSVGSVMSSYLLKPIINDYILVGDFAGLLKMLALLLGLFLLSGLCSYAYARIMVHISQRTVAQMRQDLFDKLQDLPLRYFDTHQSGDLMSRFTNDMDTVSEMINSSFASVVSCALTFIGIVVMMLYMNWVLTLITFAFLVLMLLVVKGVGGRSRVSFQAQQQALGAMNGYIEEMVEGQKVIKVFNHESKAIAQFSGLNDSYRDAATAAQTYSGAMMPAMANLSRIDYAVTCCVGGLLAIGGMFDVGSLGAYLLYVKQVSQPISQISQQVNVLLAAVAGAERIFAVMEAEPEVDEGKTVIVRVEKHGDTLTETDRRTGCWAWKKPDGTLVELKGDVRFDHVTFSYDGEKTVLNDVSLFAKPGQKIAFVGSTGAGKTTITNLINRFYDVQEGTITYDGIDVRDIQKDSLRRSLGMVLQDTHLFTGTIADNIRYGRLDATDEEVRAAAKLANADSFIRHLPQGYDTVITGDGSSLSQGERQLLAIARAAVSDPPVLILDEATSSIDTRTENLIEQGMDSLMEGRTVFVIAHRLSTVRNSQAILVLEHGRIIERGDHQELLAQKGKYYQLYTGKAELS
;
A
#
# COMPACT_ATOMS: atom_id res chain seq x y z
N MET A 1 8.56 -13.66 -47.85
CA MET A 1 7.39 -13.07 -47.22
C MET A 1 7.49 -13.41 -45.73
N ALA A 2 7.91 -12.45 -44.92
CA ALA A 2 8.13 -12.61 -43.49
C ALA A 2 6.93 -12.01 -42.75
N GLU A 3 6.23 -12.84 -41.97
CA GLU A 3 5.10 -12.44 -41.12
C GLU A 3 5.59 -11.65 -39.92
N GLN A 4 5.33 -10.36 -39.92
CA GLN A 4 5.49 -9.49 -38.76
C GLN A 4 4.41 -9.80 -37.71
N LYS A 5 4.79 -10.39 -36.59
CA LYS A 5 3.96 -10.49 -35.39
C LYS A 5 3.73 -9.08 -34.82
N ARG A 6 2.53 -8.54 -35.01
CA ARG A 6 2.04 -7.34 -34.32
C ARG A 6 1.82 -7.70 -32.84
N GLY A 7 2.64 -7.15 -31.94
CA GLY A 7 2.37 -7.15 -30.51
C GLY A 7 1.16 -6.26 -30.21
N GLY A 8 0.07 -6.84 -29.73
CA GLY A 8 -1.07 -6.10 -29.20
C GLY A 8 -0.75 -5.44 -27.86
N PRO A 9 -1.49 -4.39 -27.45
CA PRO A 9 -1.25 -3.69 -26.20
C PRO A 9 -1.44 -4.64 -25.00
N ARG A 10 -0.42 -4.69 -24.12
CA ARG A 10 -0.48 -5.42 -22.86
C ARG A 10 -1.48 -4.70 -21.95
N GLY A 11 -2.69 -5.24 -21.83
CA GLY A 11 -3.62 -4.85 -20.81
C GLY A 11 -3.02 -5.12 -19.42
N HIS A 12 -2.96 -4.09 -18.59
CA HIS A 12 -2.58 -4.19 -17.17
C HIS A 12 -3.83 -4.60 -16.39
N GLY A 13 -4.17 -5.90 -16.42
CA GLY A 13 -5.07 -6.47 -15.43
C GLY A 13 -4.35 -6.57 -14.08
N PRO A 14 -5.09 -6.56 -12.93
CA PRO A 14 -4.50 -6.71 -11.63
C PRO A 14 -3.69 -8.01 -11.61
N GLN A 15 -2.36 -7.88 -11.44
CA GLN A 15 -1.47 -9.03 -11.31
C GLN A 15 -1.89 -9.76 -10.04
N GLY A 16 -2.61 -10.86 -10.18
CA GLY A 16 -2.83 -11.80 -9.11
C GLY A 16 -1.45 -12.11 -8.51
N HIS A 17 -1.30 -11.89 -7.21
CA HIS A 17 -0.05 -12.06 -6.48
C HIS A 17 0.38 -13.53 -6.55
N GLY A 18 0.96 -13.93 -7.67
CA GLY A 18 1.69 -15.18 -7.81
C GLY A 18 2.81 -15.16 -6.78
N PHE A 19 3.03 -16.28 -6.12
CA PHE A 19 4.03 -16.53 -5.08
C PHE A 19 5.40 -16.00 -5.54
N GLN A 20 5.68 -14.72 -5.31
CA GLN A 20 6.99 -14.12 -5.56
C GLN A 20 7.90 -14.54 -4.40
N ARG A 21 8.97 -15.28 -4.73
CA ARG A 21 9.99 -15.59 -3.73
C ARG A 21 10.70 -14.30 -3.35
N PRO A 22 10.95 -14.06 -2.05
CA PRO A 22 11.70 -12.91 -1.60
C PRO A 22 13.08 -12.88 -2.24
N LYS A 23 13.54 -11.72 -2.71
CA LYS A 23 14.85 -11.52 -3.34
C LYS A 23 15.97 -11.53 -2.28
N ASP A 24 15.72 -10.84 -1.15
CA ASP A 24 16.64 -10.80 0.00
C ASP A 24 15.97 -11.37 1.26
N PHE A 25 15.93 -12.71 1.33
CA PHE A 25 15.36 -13.41 2.47
C PHE A 25 16.09 -13.07 3.80
N ARG A 26 17.43 -13.08 3.78
CA ARG A 26 18.24 -12.91 5.01
C ARG A 26 18.15 -11.49 5.56
N GLY A 27 18.26 -10.47 4.70
CA GLY A 27 18.13 -9.07 5.10
C GLY A 27 16.76 -8.77 5.67
N THR A 28 15.70 -9.23 4.99
CA THR A 28 14.31 -9.02 5.41
C THR A 28 14.02 -9.70 6.76
N VAL A 29 14.44 -10.96 6.95
CA VAL A 29 14.29 -11.66 8.24
C VAL A 29 15.06 -10.95 9.35
N SER A 30 16.28 -10.47 9.09
CA SER A 30 17.06 -9.71 10.06
C SER A 30 16.35 -8.42 10.51
N LYS A 31 15.71 -7.69 9.58
CA LYS A 31 14.91 -6.50 9.87
C LYS A 31 13.67 -6.83 10.72
N LEU A 32 12.94 -7.89 10.34
CA LEU A 32 11.80 -8.38 11.14
C LEU A 32 12.22 -8.78 12.55
N LEU A 33 13.33 -9.52 12.68
CA LEU A 33 13.86 -9.92 13.98
C LEU A 33 14.27 -8.71 14.85
N ARG A 34 14.67 -7.58 14.24
CA ARG A 34 14.94 -6.35 14.99
C ARG A 34 13.68 -5.75 15.61
N TYR A 35 12.55 -5.78 14.91
CA TYR A 35 11.25 -5.35 15.47
C TYR A 35 10.80 -6.26 16.61
N ILE A 36 10.81 -7.58 16.38
CA ILE A 36 10.40 -8.58 17.37
C ILE A 36 11.38 -8.62 18.54
N GLY A 37 12.67 -8.40 18.31
CA GLY A 37 13.74 -8.41 19.32
C GLY A 37 13.60 -7.36 20.42
N ARG A 38 12.72 -6.37 20.28
CA ARG A 38 12.35 -5.45 21.35
C ARG A 38 11.66 -6.18 22.54
N TYR A 39 11.08 -7.37 22.29
CA TYR A 39 10.32 -8.16 23.26
C TYR A 39 11.09 -9.40 23.76
N LYS A 40 12.45 -9.33 23.87
CA LYS A 40 13.32 -10.47 24.21
C LYS A 40 12.87 -11.24 25.45
N ALA A 41 12.50 -10.56 26.53
CA ALA A 41 12.05 -11.22 27.76
C ALA A 41 10.76 -12.02 27.55
N ALA A 42 9.78 -11.47 26.82
CA ALA A 42 8.55 -12.16 26.49
C ALA A 42 8.78 -13.37 25.59
N LEU A 43 9.71 -13.27 24.62
CA LEU A 43 10.09 -14.39 23.75
C LEU A 43 10.77 -15.53 24.52
N VAL A 44 11.57 -15.23 25.55
CA VAL A 44 12.15 -16.25 26.43
C VAL A 44 11.04 -16.98 27.19
N VAL A 45 10.05 -16.26 27.72
CA VAL A 45 8.89 -16.90 28.39
C VAL A 45 8.11 -17.78 27.43
N VAL A 46 7.86 -17.28 26.19
CA VAL A 46 7.21 -18.07 25.12
C VAL A 46 7.99 -19.36 24.85
N PHE A 47 9.32 -19.26 24.70
CA PHE A 47 10.15 -20.44 24.44
C PHE A 47 10.07 -21.46 25.58
N ILE A 48 10.13 -21.02 26.84
CA ILE A 48 9.98 -21.90 28.02
C ILE A 48 8.59 -22.56 28.00
N CYS A 49 7.53 -21.81 27.74
CA CYS A 49 6.18 -22.37 27.62
C CYS A 49 6.05 -23.39 26.51
N LEU A 50 6.69 -23.15 25.35
CA LEU A 50 6.71 -24.09 24.21
C LEU A 50 7.46 -25.38 24.57
N VAL A 51 8.59 -25.28 25.28
CA VAL A 51 9.34 -26.46 25.75
C VAL A 51 8.51 -27.27 26.72
N ILE A 52 7.90 -26.63 27.74
CA ILE A 52 7.06 -27.31 28.73
C ILE A 52 5.85 -27.99 28.06
N SER A 53 5.19 -27.30 27.14
CA SER A 53 4.05 -27.83 26.38
C SER A 53 4.45 -29.04 25.51
N SER A 54 5.58 -28.93 24.79
CA SER A 54 6.08 -30.02 23.93
C SER A 54 6.54 -31.23 24.75
N VAL A 55 7.27 -31.01 25.84
CA VAL A 55 7.67 -32.10 26.78
C VAL A 55 6.45 -32.73 27.39
N GLY A 56 5.46 -31.95 27.81
CA GLY A 56 4.20 -32.47 28.35
C GLY A 56 3.45 -33.36 27.37
N SER A 57 3.37 -32.95 26.10
CA SER A 57 2.76 -33.74 25.04
C SER A 57 3.49 -35.06 24.77
N VAL A 58 4.82 -35.06 24.72
CA VAL A 58 5.64 -36.26 24.51
C VAL A 58 5.56 -37.17 25.75
N MET A 59 5.69 -36.62 26.95
CA MET A 59 5.69 -37.38 28.20
C MET A 59 4.33 -38.03 28.48
N SER A 60 3.22 -37.37 28.09
CA SER A 60 1.87 -37.94 28.25
C SER A 60 1.71 -39.28 27.52
N SER A 61 2.32 -39.44 26.34
CA SER A 61 2.33 -40.70 25.61
C SER A 61 3.21 -41.76 26.27
N TYR A 62 4.34 -41.35 26.86
CA TYR A 62 5.24 -42.26 27.57
C TYR A 62 4.59 -42.81 28.87
N LEU A 63 3.83 -41.99 29.60
CA LEU A 63 3.17 -42.41 30.85
C LEU A 63 2.17 -43.54 30.64
N LEU A 64 1.72 -43.82 29.43
CA LEU A 64 0.90 -44.98 29.11
C LEU A 64 1.65 -46.30 29.44
N LYS A 65 2.98 -46.35 29.30
CA LYS A 65 3.79 -47.52 29.64
C LYS A 65 3.64 -47.92 31.13
N PRO A 66 4.01 -47.09 32.11
CA PRO A 66 3.83 -47.46 33.54
C PRO A 66 2.33 -47.63 33.92
N ILE A 67 1.42 -46.91 33.30
CA ILE A 67 -0.02 -47.07 33.55
C ILE A 67 -0.46 -48.51 33.23
N ILE A 68 -0.01 -49.06 32.10
CA ILE A 68 -0.38 -50.43 31.70
C ILE A 68 0.40 -51.46 32.53
N ASN A 69 1.73 -51.35 32.60
CA ASN A 69 2.58 -52.40 33.16
C ASN A 69 2.54 -52.47 34.66
N ASP A 70 2.58 -51.33 35.36
CA ASP A 70 2.84 -51.30 36.78
C ASP A 70 1.52 -51.18 37.58
N TYR A 71 0.42 -50.73 36.95
CA TYR A 71 -0.85 -50.54 37.65
C TYR A 71 -2.00 -51.39 37.10
N ILE A 72 -2.23 -51.42 35.76
CA ILE A 72 -3.34 -52.19 35.18
C ILE A 72 -3.09 -53.69 35.26
N LEU A 73 -1.92 -54.14 34.80
CA LEU A 73 -1.61 -55.58 34.82
C LEU A 73 -1.41 -56.16 36.23
N VAL A 74 -1.00 -55.33 37.19
CA VAL A 74 -0.80 -55.70 38.58
C VAL A 74 -2.10 -55.56 39.39
N GLY A 75 -3.10 -54.77 38.91
CA GLY A 75 -4.35 -54.57 39.59
C GLY A 75 -4.29 -53.51 40.73
N ASP A 76 -3.25 -52.64 40.75
CA ASP A 76 -3.13 -51.58 41.77
C ASP A 76 -3.99 -50.38 41.38
N PHE A 77 -5.23 -50.36 41.86
CA PHE A 77 -6.19 -49.28 41.62
C PHE A 77 -5.77 -47.95 42.27
N ALA A 78 -5.17 -47.98 43.46
CA ALA A 78 -4.75 -46.77 44.17
C ALA A 78 -3.55 -46.08 43.43
N GLY A 79 -2.60 -46.87 42.95
CA GLY A 79 -1.49 -46.38 42.13
C GLY A 79 -1.96 -45.82 40.77
N LEU A 80 -2.91 -46.50 40.12
CA LEU A 80 -3.53 -46.04 38.89
C LEU A 80 -4.18 -44.65 39.06
N LEU A 81 -4.92 -44.42 40.12
CA LEU A 81 -5.58 -43.13 40.39
C LEU A 81 -4.55 -42.00 40.57
N LYS A 82 -3.43 -42.27 41.26
CA LYS A 82 -2.34 -41.29 41.42
C LYS A 82 -1.69 -40.95 40.05
N MET A 83 -1.46 -41.97 39.21
CA MET A 83 -0.87 -41.77 37.91
C MET A 83 -1.79 -41.01 36.94
N LEU A 84 -3.11 -41.27 37.01
CA LEU A 84 -4.11 -40.49 36.24
C LEU A 84 -4.18 -39.05 36.72
N ALA A 85 -4.05 -38.79 38.04
CA ALA A 85 -3.99 -37.42 38.57
C ALA A 85 -2.73 -36.70 38.13
N LEU A 86 -1.57 -37.38 38.06
CA LEU A 86 -0.33 -36.84 37.48
C LEU A 86 -0.49 -36.50 36.01
N LEU A 87 -1.09 -37.39 35.21
CA LEU A 87 -1.35 -37.18 33.79
C LEU A 87 -2.28 -35.96 33.57
N LEU A 88 -3.35 -35.86 34.37
CA LEU A 88 -4.25 -34.71 34.35
C LEU A 88 -3.52 -33.41 34.69
N GLY A 89 -2.67 -33.40 35.72
CA GLY A 89 -1.84 -32.25 36.10
C GLY A 89 -0.91 -31.83 34.98
N LEU A 90 -0.33 -32.80 34.26
CA LEU A 90 0.56 -32.58 33.13
C LEU A 90 -0.19 -31.96 31.94
N PHE A 91 -1.40 -32.43 31.62
CA PHE A 91 -2.25 -31.83 30.59
C PHE A 91 -2.70 -30.42 30.94
N LEU A 92 -3.09 -30.18 32.24
CA LEU A 92 -3.48 -28.84 32.69
C LEU A 92 -2.30 -27.86 32.59
N LEU A 93 -1.10 -28.28 33.01
CA LEU A 93 0.10 -27.45 32.92
C LEU A 93 0.45 -27.15 31.44
N SER A 94 0.42 -28.18 30.58
CA SER A 94 0.66 -28.04 29.15
C SER A 94 -0.35 -27.10 28.48
N GLY A 95 -1.64 -27.24 28.84
CA GLY A 95 -2.72 -26.37 28.38
C GLY A 95 -2.55 -24.93 28.83
N LEU A 96 -2.17 -24.70 30.11
CA LEU A 96 -1.90 -23.37 30.64
C LEU A 96 -0.70 -22.70 29.93
N CYS A 97 0.39 -23.43 29.71
CA CYS A 97 1.54 -22.96 28.97
C CYS A 97 1.17 -22.65 27.53
N SER A 98 0.34 -23.49 26.87
CA SER A 98 -0.15 -23.24 25.51
C SER A 98 -0.97 -21.97 25.43
N TYR A 99 -1.89 -21.74 26.35
CA TYR A 99 -2.65 -20.51 26.44
C TYR A 99 -1.76 -19.29 26.69
N ALA A 100 -0.79 -19.39 27.59
CA ALA A 100 0.12 -18.32 27.97
C ALA A 100 0.95 -17.88 26.77
N TYR A 101 1.62 -18.84 26.07
CA TYR A 101 2.44 -18.45 24.91
C TYR A 101 1.59 -17.86 23.78
N ALA A 102 0.40 -18.42 23.50
CA ALA A 102 -0.48 -17.90 22.47
C ALA A 102 -0.89 -16.44 22.76
N ARG A 103 -1.30 -16.16 24.02
CA ARG A 103 -1.67 -14.80 24.44
C ARG A 103 -0.50 -13.82 24.34
N ILE A 104 0.71 -14.24 24.73
CA ILE A 104 1.90 -13.40 24.63
C ILE A 104 2.24 -13.12 23.15
N MET A 105 2.18 -14.15 22.29
CA MET A 105 2.47 -13.99 20.85
C MET A 105 1.49 -13.05 20.15
N VAL A 106 0.19 -13.13 20.46
CA VAL A 106 -0.81 -12.16 19.96
C VAL A 106 -0.41 -10.73 20.36
N HIS A 107 -0.02 -10.51 21.61
CA HIS A 107 0.36 -9.20 22.09
C HIS A 107 1.62 -8.65 21.39
N ILE A 108 2.65 -9.49 21.23
CA ILE A 108 3.87 -9.15 20.50
C ILE A 108 3.54 -8.82 19.03
N SER A 109 2.75 -9.68 18.37
CA SER A 109 2.36 -9.51 16.97
C SER A 109 1.65 -8.18 16.75
N GLN A 110 0.58 -7.91 17.51
CA GLN A 110 -0.22 -6.69 17.32
C GLN A 110 0.58 -5.41 17.60
N ARG A 111 1.42 -5.40 18.64
CA ARG A 111 2.29 -4.24 18.90
C ARG A 111 3.35 -4.05 17.82
N THR A 112 3.95 -5.13 17.35
CA THR A 112 4.96 -5.06 16.27
C THR A 112 4.35 -4.52 14.99
N VAL A 113 3.17 -5.04 14.59
CA VAL A 113 2.46 -4.61 13.39
C VAL A 113 1.98 -3.17 13.51
N ALA A 114 1.46 -2.76 14.68
CA ALA A 114 1.08 -1.37 14.92
C ALA A 114 2.28 -0.42 14.76
N GLN A 115 3.45 -0.78 15.28
CA GLN A 115 4.68 -0.01 15.11
C GLN A 115 5.11 0.03 13.64
N MET A 116 5.08 -1.10 12.93
CA MET A 116 5.43 -1.14 11.51
C MET A 116 4.47 -0.30 10.64
N ARG A 117 3.16 -0.31 10.96
CA ARG A 117 2.18 0.55 10.27
C ARG A 117 2.47 2.03 10.49
N GLN A 118 2.82 2.41 11.72
CA GLN A 118 3.18 3.79 12.05
C GLN A 118 4.44 4.21 11.28
N ASP A 119 5.52 3.42 11.39
CA ASP A 119 6.79 3.71 10.71
C ASP A 119 6.62 3.79 9.18
N LEU A 120 5.75 2.93 8.60
CA LEU A 120 5.42 2.96 7.18
C LEU A 120 4.63 4.23 6.81
N PHE A 121 3.65 4.62 7.63
CA PHE A 121 2.84 5.82 7.38
C PHE A 121 3.67 7.09 7.49
N ASP A 122 4.50 7.19 8.54
CA ASP A 122 5.41 8.33 8.73
C ASP A 122 6.36 8.46 7.52
N LYS A 123 6.91 7.32 7.07
CA LYS A 123 7.78 7.31 5.90
C LYS A 123 7.08 7.75 4.61
N LEU A 124 5.80 7.38 4.41
CA LEU A 124 5.03 7.83 3.25
C LEU A 124 4.88 9.36 3.19
N GLN A 125 4.78 10.03 4.36
CA GLN A 125 4.69 11.49 4.39
C GLN A 125 6.01 12.17 3.96
N ASP A 126 7.14 11.47 4.11
CA ASP A 126 8.46 11.98 3.76
C ASP A 126 8.87 11.69 2.30
N LEU A 127 8.06 10.94 1.55
CA LEU A 127 8.42 10.56 0.19
C LEU A 127 8.10 11.65 -0.84
N PRO A 128 8.95 11.82 -1.87
CA PRO A 128 8.70 12.78 -2.94
C PRO A 128 7.49 12.39 -3.79
N LEU A 129 6.84 13.37 -4.42
CA LEU A 129 5.67 13.14 -5.29
C LEU A 129 5.97 12.14 -6.41
N ARG A 130 7.20 12.12 -6.93
CA ARG A 130 7.68 11.14 -7.93
C ARG A 130 7.42 9.70 -7.52
N TYR A 131 7.49 9.40 -6.22
CA TYR A 131 7.23 8.06 -5.72
C TYR A 131 5.77 7.65 -5.96
N PHE A 132 4.83 8.55 -5.71
CA PHE A 132 3.39 8.32 -5.89
C PHE A 132 2.99 8.27 -7.37
N ASP A 133 3.66 9.05 -8.22
CA ASP A 133 3.42 9.04 -9.67
C ASP A 133 3.88 7.74 -10.33
N THR A 134 4.87 7.04 -9.73
CA THR A 134 5.42 5.78 -10.26
C THR A 134 4.82 4.53 -9.61
N HIS A 135 4.06 4.66 -8.52
CA HIS A 135 3.45 3.56 -7.79
C HIS A 135 1.93 3.72 -7.70
N GLN A 136 1.20 2.65 -7.98
CA GLN A 136 -0.26 2.68 -7.88
C GLN A 136 -0.71 2.75 -6.41
N SER A 137 -1.72 3.58 -6.13
CA SER A 137 -2.29 3.71 -4.78
C SER A 137 -2.78 2.38 -4.20
N GLY A 138 -3.33 1.49 -5.06
CA GLY A 138 -3.76 0.15 -4.67
C GLY A 138 -2.61 -0.73 -4.16
N ASP A 139 -1.43 -0.65 -4.77
CA ASP A 139 -0.25 -1.39 -4.32
C ASP A 139 0.23 -0.89 -2.96
N LEU A 140 0.20 0.43 -2.73
CA LEU A 140 0.56 1.02 -1.44
C LEU A 140 -0.44 0.60 -0.35
N MET A 141 -1.74 0.64 -0.64
CA MET A 141 -2.77 0.18 0.29
C MET A 141 -2.64 -1.31 0.62
N SER A 142 -2.29 -2.15 -0.36
CA SER A 142 -2.05 -3.58 -0.13
C SER A 142 -0.92 -3.85 0.87
N ARG A 143 0.09 -2.95 0.96
CA ARG A 143 1.17 -3.04 1.96
C ARG A 143 0.67 -2.78 3.38
N PHE A 144 -0.29 -1.86 3.56
CA PHE A 144 -0.91 -1.58 4.87
C PHE A 144 -1.89 -2.67 5.32
N THR A 145 -2.49 -3.38 4.38
CA THR A 145 -3.51 -4.41 4.64
C THR A 145 -2.91 -5.81 4.50
N ASN A 146 -2.91 -6.36 3.30
CA ASN A 146 -2.57 -7.76 3.04
C ASN A 146 -1.16 -8.16 3.49
N ASP A 147 -0.15 -7.31 3.19
CA ASP A 147 1.24 -7.62 3.56
C ASP A 147 1.44 -7.53 5.08
N MET A 148 0.87 -6.53 5.74
CA MET A 148 0.91 -6.40 7.21
C MET A 148 0.17 -7.54 7.89
N ASP A 149 -0.99 -7.97 7.37
CA ASP A 149 -1.76 -9.06 7.95
C ASP A 149 -1.02 -10.40 7.81
N THR A 150 -0.35 -10.63 6.68
CA THR A 150 0.49 -11.82 6.48
C THR A 150 1.70 -11.83 7.44
N VAL A 151 2.32 -10.68 7.68
CA VAL A 151 3.39 -10.53 8.69
C VAL A 151 2.84 -10.76 10.10
N SER A 152 1.66 -10.24 10.40
CA SER A 152 0.96 -10.47 11.67
C SER A 152 0.72 -11.95 11.93
N GLU A 153 0.21 -12.68 10.94
CA GLU A 153 -0.05 -14.11 11.02
C GLU A 153 1.23 -14.90 11.23
N MET A 154 2.30 -14.56 10.52
CA MET A 154 3.61 -15.20 10.70
C MET A 154 4.13 -15.02 12.13
N ILE A 155 4.10 -13.83 12.68
CA ILE A 155 4.57 -13.56 14.05
C ILE A 155 3.67 -14.27 15.07
N ASN A 156 2.35 -14.17 14.90
CA ASN A 156 1.38 -14.68 15.86
C ASN A 156 1.37 -16.20 15.98
N SER A 157 1.34 -16.90 14.83
CA SER A 157 1.08 -18.34 14.79
C SER A 157 2.24 -19.15 14.21
N SER A 158 2.81 -18.73 13.09
CA SER A 158 3.73 -19.56 12.32
C SER A 158 5.05 -19.79 13.03
N PHE A 159 5.62 -18.76 13.65
CA PHE A 159 6.89 -18.88 14.38
C PHE A 159 6.78 -19.85 15.56
N ALA A 160 5.76 -19.67 16.42
CA ALA A 160 5.54 -20.54 17.57
C ALA A 160 5.21 -21.98 17.14
N SER A 161 4.42 -22.15 16.07
CA SER A 161 4.06 -23.45 15.50
C SER A 161 5.28 -24.21 15.00
N VAL A 162 6.16 -23.55 14.22
CA VAL A 162 7.39 -24.20 13.71
C VAL A 162 8.29 -24.64 14.84
N VAL A 163 8.50 -23.79 15.85
CA VAL A 163 9.32 -24.14 17.03
C VAL A 163 8.71 -25.28 17.81
N SER A 164 7.40 -25.24 18.09
CA SER A 164 6.69 -26.31 18.79
C SER A 164 6.73 -27.63 18.04
N CYS A 165 6.48 -27.60 16.73
CA CYS A 165 6.57 -28.80 15.87
C CYS A 165 7.97 -29.42 15.88
N ALA A 166 9.00 -28.59 15.79
CA ALA A 166 10.40 -29.06 15.82
C ALA A 166 10.73 -29.71 17.18
N LEU A 167 10.37 -29.06 18.30
CA LEU A 167 10.59 -29.59 19.64
C LEU A 167 9.82 -30.90 19.85
N THR A 168 8.56 -30.97 19.44
CA THR A 168 7.73 -32.18 19.58
C THR A 168 8.27 -33.31 18.70
N PHE A 169 8.65 -33.02 17.45
CA PHE A 169 9.24 -34.04 16.56
C PHE A 169 10.54 -34.62 17.12
N ILE A 170 11.47 -33.75 17.57
CA ILE A 170 12.71 -34.18 18.20
C ILE A 170 12.42 -35.02 19.46
N GLY A 171 11.49 -34.56 20.30
CA GLY A 171 11.09 -35.28 21.51
C GLY A 171 10.52 -36.67 21.22
N ILE A 172 9.62 -36.78 20.22
CA ILE A 172 9.04 -38.05 19.78
C ILE A 172 10.16 -39.00 19.28
N VAL A 173 11.05 -38.52 18.39
CA VAL A 173 12.15 -39.34 17.82
C VAL A 173 13.08 -39.82 18.92
N VAL A 174 13.47 -38.99 19.88
CA VAL A 174 14.31 -39.36 21.02
C VAL A 174 13.62 -40.44 21.86
N MET A 175 12.33 -40.31 22.16
CA MET A 175 11.60 -41.31 22.93
C MET A 175 11.41 -42.62 22.17
N MET A 176 11.17 -42.58 20.85
CA MET A 176 11.07 -43.78 20.04
C MET A 176 12.40 -44.55 20.02
N LEU A 177 13.53 -43.85 19.83
CA LEU A 177 14.88 -44.48 19.88
C LEU A 177 15.17 -45.06 21.29
N TYR A 178 14.81 -44.35 22.34
CA TYR A 178 14.96 -44.80 23.72
C TYR A 178 14.18 -46.10 24.00
N MET A 179 12.95 -46.20 23.46
CA MET A 179 12.08 -47.35 23.68
C MET A 179 12.47 -48.58 22.86
N ASN A 180 12.68 -48.41 21.53
CA ASN A 180 13.10 -49.53 20.66
C ASN A 180 13.64 -49.00 19.32
N TRP A 181 14.94 -49.17 19.07
CA TRP A 181 15.58 -48.70 17.86
C TRP A 181 15.13 -49.43 16.60
N VAL A 182 14.77 -50.74 16.69
CA VAL A 182 14.32 -51.54 15.53
C VAL A 182 13.00 -51.06 15.00
N LEU A 183 12.03 -50.86 15.90
CA LEU A 183 10.73 -50.29 15.52
C LEU A 183 10.87 -48.87 14.97
N THR A 184 11.80 -48.07 15.51
CA THR A 184 12.10 -46.73 15.02
C THR A 184 12.60 -46.74 13.60
N LEU A 185 13.46 -47.72 13.24
CA LEU A 185 13.95 -47.85 11.87
C LEU A 185 12.82 -48.17 10.88
N ILE A 186 11.84 -49.00 11.27
CA ILE A 186 10.64 -49.29 10.47
C ILE A 186 9.84 -48.02 10.24
N THR A 187 9.52 -47.27 11.29
CA THR A 187 8.77 -46.01 11.19
C THR A 187 9.51 -45.01 10.32
N PHE A 188 10.85 -44.90 10.45
CA PHE A 188 11.66 -44.03 9.59
C PHE A 188 11.59 -44.43 8.10
N ALA A 189 11.56 -45.72 7.79
CA ALA A 189 11.38 -46.20 6.41
C ALA A 189 10.01 -45.74 5.86
N PHE A 190 8.94 -45.82 6.66
CA PHE A 190 7.64 -45.31 6.26
C PHE A 190 7.61 -43.77 6.14
N LEU A 191 8.31 -43.03 7.00
CA LEU A 191 8.47 -41.58 6.86
C LEU A 191 9.14 -41.19 5.55
N VAL A 192 10.22 -41.89 5.17
CA VAL A 192 10.87 -41.69 3.87
C VAL A 192 9.93 -42.00 2.71
N LEU A 193 9.17 -43.10 2.79
CA LEU A 193 8.15 -43.42 1.80
C LEU A 193 7.07 -42.35 1.68
N MET A 194 6.59 -41.80 2.82
CA MET A 194 5.66 -40.69 2.86
C MET A 194 6.23 -39.45 2.16
N LEU A 195 7.50 -39.09 2.41
CA LEU A 195 8.17 -37.97 1.75
C LEU A 195 8.29 -38.17 0.22
N LEU A 196 8.53 -39.39 -0.24
CA LEU A 196 8.57 -39.72 -1.67
C LEU A 196 7.18 -39.54 -2.31
N VAL A 197 6.13 -40.00 -1.64
CA VAL A 197 4.73 -39.80 -2.11
C VAL A 197 4.39 -38.29 -2.16
N VAL A 198 4.72 -37.52 -1.13
CA VAL A 198 4.52 -36.06 -1.10
C VAL A 198 5.27 -35.40 -2.26
N LYS A 199 6.52 -35.80 -2.53
CA LYS A 199 7.29 -35.25 -3.64
C LYS A 199 6.65 -35.57 -5.00
N GLY A 200 6.21 -36.82 -5.20
CA GLY A 200 5.59 -37.27 -6.46
C GLY A 200 4.23 -36.61 -6.74
N VAL A 201 3.31 -36.69 -5.78
CA VAL A 201 1.97 -36.11 -5.90
C VAL A 201 2.01 -34.58 -5.85
N GLY A 202 2.83 -34.02 -4.96
CA GLY A 202 2.97 -32.57 -4.81
C GLY A 202 3.56 -31.88 -6.05
N GLY A 203 4.45 -32.56 -6.78
CA GLY A 203 4.97 -32.05 -8.05
C GLY A 203 3.86 -31.89 -9.11
N ARG A 204 3.00 -32.92 -9.26
CA ARG A 204 1.83 -32.86 -10.17
C ARG A 204 0.79 -31.84 -9.71
N SER A 205 0.49 -31.83 -8.43
CA SER A 205 -0.43 -30.85 -7.81
C SER A 205 0.01 -29.43 -8.13
N ARG A 206 1.30 -29.11 -7.98
CA ARG A 206 1.83 -27.76 -8.27
C ARG A 206 1.58 -27.32 -9.71
N VAL A 207 1.83 -28.19 -10.69
CA VAL A 207 1.58 -27.89 -12.11
C VAL A 207 0.10 -27.61 -12.36
N SER A 208 -0.77 -28.46 -11.79
CA SER A 208 -2.21 -28.31 -11.93
C SER A 208 -2.73 -27.02 -11.26
N PHE A 209 -2.20 -26.64 -10.08
CA PHE A 209 -2.54 -25.37 -9.44
C PHE A 209 -2.06 -24.16 -10.26
N GLN A 210 -0.92 -24.23 -10.92
CA GLN A 210 -0.50 -23.17 -11.82
C GLN A 210 -1.45 -23.01 -13.02
N ALA A 211 -1.89 -24.11 -13.62
CA ALA A 211 -2.88 -24.08 -14.69
C ALA A 211 -4.24 -23.53 -14.21
N GLN A 212 -4.67 -23.92 -13.01
CA GLN A 212 -5.89 -23.37 -12.38
C GLN A 212 -5.79 -21.86 -12.18
N GLN A 213 -4.64 -21.35 -11.67
CA GLN A 213 -4.45 -19.91 -11.45
C GLN A 213 -4.43 -19.13 -12.76
N GLN A 214 -3.84 -19.68 -13.82
CA GLN A 214 -3.86 -19.05 -15.14
C GLN A 214 -5.28 -18.98 -15.71
N ALA A 215 -6.06 -20.07 -15.61
CA ALA A 215 -7.44 -20.10 -16.07
C ALA A 215 -8.33 -19.15 -15.26
N LEU A 216 -8.15 -19.08 -13.93
CA LEU A 216 -8.83 -18.13 -13.05
C LEU A 216 -8.52 -16.68 -13.42
N GLY A 217 -7.24 -16.37 -13.68
CA GLY A 217 -6.83 -15.03 -14.10
C GLY A 217 -7.46 -14.61 -15.42
N ALA A 218 -7.52 -15.52 -16.41
CA ALA A 218 -8.17 -15.26 -17.69
C ALA A 218 -9.70 -15.04 -17.53
N MET A 219 -10.34 -15.85 -16.69
CA MET A 219 -11.78 -15.71 -16.40
C MET A 219 -12.08 -14.39 -15.68
N ASN A 220 -11.30 -14.04 -14.66
CA ASN A 220 -11.49 -12.80 -13.89
C ASN A 220 -11.27 -11.55 -14.76
N GLY A 221 -10.21 -11.53 -15.59
CA GLY A 221 -9.98 -10.43 -16.53
C GLY A 221 -11.12 -10.26 -17.52
N TYR A 222 -11.71 -11.37 -17.99
CA TYR A 222 -12.88 -11.30 -18.85
C TYR A 222 -14.13 -10.77 -18.12
N ILE A 223 -14.35 -11.18 -16.85
CA ILE A 223 -15.46 -10.67 -16.03
C ILE A 223 -15.31 -9.15 -15.84
N GLU A 224 -14.11 -8.67 -15.47
CA GLU A 224 -13.83 -7.25 -15.28
C GLU A 224 -14.13 -6.46 -16.55
N GLU A 225 -13.62 -6.89 -17.70
CA GLU A 225 -13.88 -6.27 -19.00
C GLU A 225 -15.39 -6.22 -19.33
N MET A 226 -16.12 -7.31 -19.08
CA MET A 226 -17.56 -7.37 -19.36
C MET A 226 -18.37 -6.51 -18.40
N VAL A 227 -17.99 -6.40 -17.13
CA VAL A 227 -18.67 -5.54 -16.14
C VAL A 227 -18.44 -4.07 -16.47
N GLU A 228 -17.20 -3.67 -16.77
CA GLU A 228 -16.89 -2.30 -17.19
C GLU A 228 -17.59 -1.93 -18.51
N GLY A 229 -17.58 -2.87 -19.47
CA GLY A 229 -18.21 -2.72 -20.78
C GLY A 229 -19.72 -2.99 -20.82
N GLN A 230 -20.39 -3.20 -19.68
CA GLN A 230 -21.79 -3.67 -19.65
C GLN A 230 -22.76 -2.77 -20.43
N LYS A 231 -22.58 -1.45 -20.38
CA LYS A 231 -23.40 -0.51 -21.17
C LYS A 231 -23.25 -0.75 -22.67
N VAL A 232 -22.03 -1.01 -23.13
CA VAL A 232 -21.72 -1.26 -24.55
C VAL A 232 -22.36 -2.60 -24.99
N ILE A 233 -22.22 -3.65 -24.18
CA ILE A 233 -22.82 -4.96 -24.43
C ILE A 233 -24.33 -4.83 -24.62
N LYS A 234 -25.00 -4.07 -23.73
CA LYS A 234 -26.46 -3.82 -23.77
C LYS A 234 -26.89 -3.05 -25.00
N VAL A 235 -26.16 -1.97 -25.35
CA VAL A 235 -26.52 -1.13 -26.51
C VAL A 235 -26.41 -1.92 -27.83
N PHE A 236 -25.42 -2.81 -27.92
CA PHE A 236 -25.19 -3.60 -29.15
C PHE A 236 -25.82 -5.00 -29.12
N ASN A 237 -26.55 -5.38 -28.04
CA ASN A 237 -27.22 -6.70 -27.87
C ASN A 237 -26.24 -7.88 -28.03
N HIS A 238 -25.04 -7.78 -27.45
CA HIS A 238 -24.00 -8.81 -27.54
C HIS A 238 -23.93 -9.77 -26.35
N GLU A 239 -24.99 -9.84 -25.50
CA GLU A 239 -25.04 -10.69 -24.31
C GLU A 239 -24.81 -12.16 -24.61
N SER A 240 -25.44 -12.68 -25.65
CA SER A 240 -25.32 -14.11 -26.04
C SER A 240 -23.87 -14.47 -26.40
N LYS A 241 -23.13 -13.56 -27.05
CA LYS A 241 -21.73 -13.76 -27.40
C LYS A 241 -20.85 -13.71 -26.14
N ALA A 242 -21.10 -12.76 -25.25
CA ALA A 242 -20.39 -12.63 -23.97
C ALA A 242 -20.59 -13.87 -23.10
N ILE A 243 -21.85 -14.40 -23.01
CA ILE A 243 -22.17 -15.62 -22.25
C ILE A 243 -21.45 -16.83 -22.85
N ALA A 244 -21.43 -16.99 -24.17
CA ALA A 244 -20.78 -18.11 -24.82
C ALA A 244 -19.28 -18.13 -24.59
N GLN A 245 -18.63 -16.96 -24.65
CA GLN A 245 -17.19 -16.81 -24.38
C GLN A 245 -16.88 -17.08 -22.91
N PHE A 246 -17.68 -16.53 -21.99
CA PHE A 246 -17.55 -16.81 -20.55
C PHE A 246 -17.68 -18.30 -20.26
N SER A 247 -18.67 -18.99 -20.86
CA SER A 247 -18.86 -20.43 -20.69
C SER A 247 -17.59 -21.21 -21.04
N GLY A 248 -16.93 -20.89 -22.16
CA GLY A 248 -15.65 -21.53 -22.55
C GLY A 248 -14.51 -21.31 -21.56
N LEU A 249 -14.39 -20.09 -21.02
CA LEU A 249 -13.41 -19.79 -19.99
C LEU A 249 -13.72 -20.49 -18.67
N ASN A 250 -14.99 -20.53 -18.27
CA ASN A 250 -15.46 -21.21 -17.07
C ASN A 250 -15.25 -22.74 -17.16
N ASP A 251 -15.49 -23.35 -18.32
CA ASP A 251 -15.20 -24.76 -18.56
C ASP A 251 -13.69 -25.05 -18.44
N SER A 252 -12.86 -24.20 -19.02
CA SER A 252 -11.39 -24.29 -18.90
C SER A 252 -10.91 -24.19 -17.45
N TYR A 253 -11.50 -23.26 -16.68
CA TYR A 253 -11.23 -23.14 -15.24
C TYR A 253 -11.71 -24.37 -14.47
N ARG A 254 -12.93 -24.88 -14.74
CA ARG A 254 -13.48 -26.09 -14.12
C ARG A 254 -12.53 -27.28 -14.32
N ASP A 255 -12.05 -27.50 -15.54
CA ASP A 255 -11.21 -28.65 -15.86
C ASP A 255 -9.83 -28.55 -15.17
N ALA A 256 -9.23 -27.35 -15.18
CA ALA A 256 -7.99 -27.08 -14.47
C ALA A 256 -8.15 -27.21 -12.94
N ALA A 257 -9.25 -26.68 -12.39
CA ALA A 257 -9.57 -26.77 -10.97
C ALA A 257 -9.84 -28.23 -10.54
N THR A 258 -10.55 -29.01 -11.35
CA THR A 258 -10.80 -30.43 -11.11
C THR A 258 -9.50 -31.21 -11.04
N ALA A 259 -8.56 -30.99 -11.98
CA ALA A 259 -7.26 -31.63 -11.97
C ALA A 259 -6.44 -31.24 -10.71
N ALA A 260 -6.39 -29.95 -10.36
CA ALA A 260 -5.69 -29.44 -9.18
C ALA A 260 -6.26 -30.05 -7.89
N GLN A 261 -7.58 -30.06 -7.73
CA GLN A 261 -8.25 -30.63 -6.56
C GLN A 261 -8.13 -32.14 -6.47
N THR A 262 -8.12 -32.86 -7.58
CA THR A 262 -7.90 -34.32 -7.60
C THR A 262 -6.54 -34.66 -7.02
N TYR A 263 -5.46 -34.04 -7.51
CA TYR A 263 -4.11 -34.31 -6.98
C TYR A 263 -3.92 -33.82 -5.55
N SER A 264 -4.44 -32.65 -5.22
CA SER A 264 -4.38 -32.12 -3.85
C SER A 264 -5.20 -32.94 -2.88
N GLY A 265 -6.45 -33.29 -3.26
CA GLY A 265 -7.37 -34.08 -2.46
C GLY A 265 -6.92 -35.52 -2.21
N ALA A 266 -6.16 -36.11 -3.14
CA ALA A 266 -5.60 -37.46 -2.97
C ALA A 266 -4.47 -37.53 -1.96
N MET A 267 -3.82 -36.39 -1.64
CA MET A 267 -2.63 -36.34 -0.77
C MET A 267 -2.94 -36.73 0.67
N MET A 268 -3.99 -36.16 1.27
CA MET A 268 -4.38 -36.46 2.66
C MET A 268 -4.78 -37.93 2.86
N PRO A 269 -5.64 -38.55 2.03
CA PRO A 269 -5.96 -39.98 2.12
C PRO A 269 -4.73 -40.88 1.92
N ALA A 270 -3.83 -40.56 0.98
CA ALA A 270 -2.61 -41.33 0.77
C ALA A 270 -1.71 -41.33 2.01
N MET A 271 -1.47 -40.16 2.61
CA MET A 271 -0.70 -40.02 3.83
C MET A 271 -1.34 -40.75 5.01
N ALA A 272 -2.67 -40.60 5.19
CA ALA A 272 -3.40 -41.26 6.24
C ALA A 272 -3.35 -42.80 6.12
N ASN A 273 -3.47 -43.34 4.91
CA ASN A 273 -3.37 -44.78 4.67
C ASN A 273 -1.96 -45.30 4.90
N LEU A 274 -0.89 -44.60 4.46
CA LEU A 274 0.48 -44.96 4.77
C LEU A 274 0.73 -44.95 6.29
N SER A 275 0.22 -43.96 7.02
CA SER A 275 0.33 -43.93 8.48
C SER A 275 -0.42 -45.08 9.17
N ARG A 276 -1.55 -45.51 8.63
CA ARG A 276 -2.26 -46.71 9.12
C ARG A 276 -1.51 -48.01 8.86
N ILE A 277 -0.86 -48.12 7.69
CA ILE A 277 -0.05 -49.27 7.35
C ILE A 277 1.20 -49.32 8.26
N ASP A 278 1.89 -48.20 8.47
CA ASP A 278 2.99 -48.06 9.42
C ASP A 278 2.56 -48.51 10.83
N TYR A 279 1.44 -48.03 11.31
CA TYR A 279 0.86 -48.43 12.60
C TYR A 279 0.61 -49.94 12.66
N ALA A 280 0.01 -50.54 11.62
CA ALA A 280 -0.28 -51.98 11.57
C ALA A 280 0.99 -52.81 11.55
N VAL A 281 1.98 -52.46 10.71
CA VAL A 281 3.28 -53.17 10.64
C VAL A 281 4.01 -53.05 11.99
N THR A 282 4.06 -51.84 12.56
CA THR A 282 4.71 -51.62 13.86
C THR A 282 3.98 -52.39 14.99
N CYS A 283 2.65 -52.51 14.96
CA CYS A 283 1.87 -53.29 15.88
C CYS A 283 2.19 -54.80 15.76
N CYS A 284 2.27 -55.34 14.52
CA CYS A 284 2.61 -56.74 14.28
C CYS A 284 4.03 -57.05 14.73
N VAL A 285 5.03 -56.29 14.32
CA VAL A 285 6.43 -56.51 14.66
C VAL A 285 6.66 -56.31 16.16
N GLY A 286 6.09 -55.22 16.76
CA GLY A 286 6.17 -54.95 18.17
C GLY A 286 5.47 -56.01 19.02
N GLY A 287 4.35 -56.56 18.52
CA GLY A 287 3.68 -57.72 19.16
C GLY A 287 4.52 -58.99 19.14
N LEU A 288 5.20 -59.30 18.02
CA LEU A 288 6.13 -60.41 17.96
C LEU A 288 7.32 -60.24 18.91
N LEU A 289 7.86 -59.01 19.06
CA LEU A 289 8.92 -58.70 20.01
C LEU A 289 8.39 -58.83 21.47
N ALA A 290 7.14 -58.49 21.71
CA ALA A 290 6.53 -58.63 23.04
C ALA A 290 6.30 -60.10 23.42
N ILE A 291 5.84 -60.96 22.49
CA ILE A 291 5.70 -62.40 22.70
C ILE A 291 7.09 -63.02 22.95
N GLY A 292 8.13 -62.54 22.28
CA GLY A 292 9.51 -62.95 22.48
C GLY A 292 10.16 -62.43 23.77
N GLY A 293 9.46 -61.68 24.62
CA GLY A 293 9.97 -61.14 25.87
C GLY A 293 10.97 -59.98 25.72
N MET A 294 11.20 -59.49 24.52
CA MET A 294 12.11 -58.37 24.22
C MET A 294 11.45 -57.00 24.35
N PHE A 295 10.15 -56.92 24.48
CA PHE A 295 9.38 -55.70 24.57
C PHE A 295 8.14 -55.92 25.45
N ASP A 296 7.74 -54.95 26.29
CA ASP A 296 6.58 -55.07 27.12
C ASP A 296 5.32 -54.46 26.48
N VAL A 297 4.13 -54.90 26.95
CA VAL A 297 2.84 -54.49 26.37
C VAL A 297 2.57 -52.99 26.54
N GLY A 298 2.94 -52.41 27.69
CA GLY A 298 2.78 -50.99 27.95
C GLY A 298 3.71 -50.15 27.07
N SER A 299 4.96 -50.62 26.83
CA SER A 299 5.87 -49.98 25.88
C SER A 299 5.32 -50.02 24.47
N LEU A 300 4.74 -51.15 24.03
CA LEU A 300 4.09 -51.26 22.73
C LEU A 300 2.96 -50.24 22.58
N GLY A 301 2.09 -50.11 23.58
CA GLY A 301 1.01 -49.15 23.60
C GLY A 301 1.49 -47.69 23.48
N ALA A 302 2.48 -47.32 24.29
CA ALA A 302 3.10 -45.99 24.22
C ALA A 302 3.80 -45.74 22.87
N TYR A 303 4.51 -46.73 22.33
CA TYR A 303 5.19 -46.63 21.04
C TYR A 303 4.23 -46.39 19.88
N LEU A 304 3.09 -47.11 19.86
CA LEU A 304 2.04 -46.95 18.86
C LEU A 304 1.40 -45.54 18.86
N LEU A 305 1.35 -44.88 20.02
CA LEU A 305 0.95 -43.47 20.09
C LEU A 305 1.98 -42.55 19.39
N TYR A 306 3.27 -42.80 19.60
CA TYR A 306 4.34 -42.04 18.89
C TYR A 306 4.29 -42.21 17.39
N VAL A 307 4.04 -43.43 16.89
CA VAL A 307 3.88 -43.71 15.45
C VAL A 307 2.74 -42.85 14.86
N LYS A 308 1.63 -42.70 15.57
CA LYS A 308 0.54 -41.82 15.12
C LYS A 308 0.90 -40.34 15.16
N GLN A 309 1.71 -39.91 16.12
CA GLN A 309 2.03 -38.50 16.34
C GLN A 309 3.19 -38.01 15.47
N VAL A 310 4.15 -38.88 15.06
CA VAL A 310 5.39 -38.46 14.39
C VAL A 310 5.19 -37.81 13.02
N SER A 311 4.15 -38.17 12.29
CA SER A 311 3.86 -37.61 10.96
C SER A 311 3.20 -36.22 10.98
N GLN A 312 2.55 -35.87 12.09
CA GLN A 312 1.77 -34.61 12.23
C GLN A 312 2.65 -33.35 12.21
N PRO A 313 3.78 -33.28 12.95
CA PRO A 313 4.70 -32.14 12.91
C PRO A 313 5.27 -31.87 11.50
N ILE A 314 5.55 -32.90 10.72
CA ILE A 314 6.08 -32.76 9.35
C ILE A 314 5.06 -32.06 8.45
N SER A 315 3.81 -32.47 8.52
CA SER A 315 2.72 -31.86 7.76
C SER A 315 2.51 -30.38 8.14
N GLN A 316 2.51 -30.08 9.44
CA GLN A 316 2.35 -28.73 9.97
C GLN A 316 3.52 -27.81 9.55
N ILE A 317 4.76 -28.24 9.68
CA ILE A 317 5.93 -27.46 9.21
C ILE A 317 5.81 -27.14 7.72
N SER A 318 5.40 -28.12 6.90
CA SER A 318 5.23 -27.89 5.45
C SER A 318 4.19 -26.81 5.12
N GLN A 319 3.10 -26.73 5.89
CA GLN A 319 2.09 -25.66 5.75
C GLN A 319 2.65 -24.30 6.20
N GLN A 320 3.35 -24.26 7.32
CA GLN A 320 3.90 -23.02 7.89
C GLN A 320 5.02 -22.42 7.03
N VAL A 321 5.78 -23.23 6.31
CA VAL A 321 6.82 -22.72 5.38
C VAL A 321 6.23 -21.80 4.31
N ASN A 322 5.04 -22.11 3.78
CA ASN A 322 4.39 -21.27 2.79
C ASN A 322 3.96 -19.92 3.37
N VAL A 323 3.38 -19.92 4.58
CA VAL A 323 3.01 -18.69 5.28
C VAL A 323 4.25 -17.83 5.59
N LEU A 324 5.33 -18.48 6.03
CA LEU A 324 6.61 -17.80 6.32
C LEU A 324 7.19 -17.15 5.06
N LEU A 325 7.22 -17.86 3.92
CA LEU A 325 7.71 -17.30 2.66
C LEU A 325 6.85 -16.14 2.16
N ALA A 326 5.52 -16.24 2.28
CA ALA A 326 4.59 -15.17 1.92
C ALA A 326 4.80 -13.94 2.81
N ALA A 327 4.95 -14.13 4.13
CA ALA A 327 5.19 -13.06 5.07
C ALA A 327 6.53 -12.35 4.84
N VAL A 328 7.60 -13.09 4.53
CA VAL A 328 8.90 -12.49 4.20
C VAL A 328 8.82 -11.70 2.91
N ALA A 329 8.11 -12.19 1.88
CA ALA A 329 7.89 -11.43 0.64
C ALA A 329 7.05 -10.16 0.88
N GLY A 330 6.00 -10.23 1.72
CA GLY A 330 5.23 -9.07 2.14
C GLY A 330 6.07 -8.04 2.91
N ALA A 331 6.86 -8.53 3.88
CA ALA A 331 7.78 -7.68 4.64
C ALA A 331 8.84 -7.01 3.75
N GLU A 332 9.36 -7.70 2.74
CA GLU A 332 10.30 -7.12 1.77
C GLU A 332 9.68 -5.93 1.04
N ARG A 333 8.41 -6.04 0.60
CA ARG A 333 7.69 -4.94 -0.04
C ARG A 333 7.44 -3.76 0.92
N ILE A 334 7.12 -4.04 2.19
CA ILE A 334 6.96 -3.03 3.23
C ILE A 334 8.29 -2.29 3.46
N PHE A 335 9.38 -3.03 3.66
CA PHE A 335 10.70 -2.43 3.87
C PHE A 335 11.22 -1.68 2.64
N ALA A 336 10.86 -2.09 1.43
CA ALA A 336 11.21 -1.34 0.22
C ALA A 336 10.63 0.09 0.23
N VAL A 337 9.42 0.29 0.77
CA VAL A 337 8.88 1.64 0.98
C VAL A 337 9.59 2.38 2.11
N MET A 338 9.82 1.69 3.25
CA MET A 338 10.49 2.30 4.41
C MET A 338 11.93 2.74 4.09
N GLU A 339 12.59 2.11 3.13
CA GLU A 339 13.96 2.40 2.70
C GLU A 339 14.03 3.30 1.46
N ALA A 340 12.89 3.67 0.87
CA ALA A 340 12.87 4.60 -0.23
C ALA A 340 13.46 5.95 0.18
N GLU A 341 14.14 6.61 -0.74
CA GLU A 341 14.77 7.91 -0.47
C GLU A 341 13.71 8.96 -0.12
N PRO A 342 13.86 9.68 1.00
CA PRO A 342 12.95 10.77 1.37
C PRO A 342 13.08 11.95 0.40
N GLU A 343 12.11 12.86 0.44
CA GLU A 343 12.21 14.11 -0.29
C GLU A 343 13.39 14.92 0.26
N VAL A 344 14.36 15.24 -0.61
CA VAL A 344 15.53 16.03 -0.25
C VAL A 344 15.17 17.51 -0.22
N ASP A 345 15.50 18.20 0.88
CA ASP A 345 15.37 19.65 1.03
C ASP A 345 16.66 20.25 1.60
N GLU A 346 17.44 20.88 0.73
CA GLU A 346 18.68 21.56 1.11
C GLU A 346 18.49 23.08 1.27
N GLY A 347 17.27 23.59 1.06
CA GLY A 347 16.92 24.99 1.17
C GLY A 347 17.13 25.55 2.58
N LYS A 348 17.65 26.76 2.67
CA LYS A 348 17.94 27.43 3.95
C LYS A 348 17.19 28.75 4.12
N THR A 349 16.61 29.28 3.04
CA THR A 349 15.79 30.48 3.07
C THR A 349 14.38 30.13 3.53
N VAL A 350 13.86 30.84 4.50
CA VAL A 350 12.54 30.59 5.09
C VAL A 350 11.59 31.78 4.90
N ILE A 351 10.30 31.51 4.85
CA ILE A 351 9.26 32.55 4.82
C ILE A 351 9.00 33.06 6.23
N VAL A 352 8.97 34.39 6.41
CA VAL A 352 8.67 35.07 7.68
C VAL A 352 7.65 36.18 7.47
N ARG A 353 6.89 36.50 8.53
CA ARG A 353 5.98 37.67 8.55
C ARG A 353 6.80 38.91 8.83
N VAL A 354 6.47 40.01 8.15
CA VAL A 354 7.17 41.27 8.33
C VAL A 354 6.18 42.44 8.47
N GLU A 355 6.62 43.46 9.22
CA GLU A 355 6.05 44.80 9.19
C GLU A 355 6.91 45.68 8.29
N LYS A 356 6.26 46.47 7.43
CA LYS A 356 6.92 47.36 6.48
C LYS A 356 6.87 48.80 7.01
N HIS A 357 8.04 49.34 7.31
CA HIS A 357 8.20 50.76 7.72
C HIS A 357 9.00 51.50 6.63
N GLY A 358 8.31 52.04 5.63
CA GLY A 358 8.93 52.58 4.43
C GLY A 358 9.63 51.47 3.63
N ASP A 359 10.94 51.58 3.43
CA ASP A 359 11.75 50.57 2.73
C ASP A 359 12.38 49.53 3.68
N THR A 360 12.16 49.63 4.97
CA THR A 360 12.73 48.72 5.97
C THR A 360 11.70 47.63 6.31
N LEU A 361 12.13 46.36 6.24
CA LEU A 361 11.37 45.21 6.65
C LEU A 361 11.81 44.77 8.05
N THR A 362 10.87 44.55 8.94
CA THR A 362 11.14 44.07 10.31
C THR A 362 10.33 42.79 10.55
N GLU A 363 10.99 41.73 10.99
CA GLU A 363 10.34 40.47 11.31
C GLU A 363 9.35 40.63 12.47
N THR A 364 8.16 40.05 12.38
CA THR A 364 7.12 40.15 13.39
C THR A 364 6.30 38.85 13.47
N ASP A 365 5.81 38.53 14.68
CA ASP A 365 4.87 37.42 14.86
C ASP A 365 3.41 37.82 14.59
N ARG A 366 3.15 39.11 14.37
CA ARG A 366 1.80 39.62 14.10
C ARG A 366 1.35 39.28 12.69
N ARG A 367 0.06 39.13 12.50
CA ARG A 367 -0.56 38.93 11.16
C ARG A 367 -0.66 40.28 10.45
N THR A 368 0.33 40.59 9.61
CA THR A 368 0.41 41.85 8.86
C THR A 368 -0.07 41.73 7.42
N GLY A 369 -0.27 40.49 6.90
CA GLY A 369 -0.50 40.26 5.48
C GLY A 369 0.75 40.45 4.61
N CYS A 370 1.88 40.85 5.19
CA CYS A 370 3.16 41.04 4.50
C CYS A 370 4.14 39.92 4.86
N TRP A 371 4.83 39.41 3.85
CA TRP A 371 5.76 38.31 3.97
C TRP A 371 7.13 38.67 3.39
N ALA A 372 8.19 38.06 3.89
CA ALA A 372 9.52 38.17 3.32
C ALA A 372 10.24 36.84 3.36
N TRP A 373 11.21 36.68 2.46
CA TRP A 373 12.21 35.63 2.47
C TRP A 373 13.35 36.03 3.42
N LYS A 374 13.59 35.26 4.45
CA LYS A 374 14.74 35.41 5.36
C LYS A 374 15.85 34.49 4.91
N LYS A 375 16.93 35.06 4.39
CA LYS A 375 18.12 34.34 3.99
C LYS A 375 18.94 33.89 5.19
N PRO A 376 19.88 32.93 5.05
CA PRO A 376 20.74 32.48 6.13
C PRO A 376 21.62 33.58 6.77
N ASP A 377 21.94 34.64 6.02
CA ASP A 377 22.67 35.81 6.47
C ASP A 377 21.80 36.82 7.26
N GLY A 378 20.51 36.52 7.43
CA GLY A 378 19.53 37.38 8.09
C GLY A 378 18.90 38.43 7.19
N THR A 379 19.31 38.53 5.92
CA THR A 379 18.74 39.50 4.96
C THR A 379 17.26 39.15 4.68
N LEU A 380 16.41 40.17 4.76
CA LEU A 380 14.99 40.04 4.41
C LEU A 380 14.76 40.55 2.98
N VAL A 381 14.17 39.71 2.14
CA VAL A 381 13.74 40.05 0.77
C VAL A 381 12.22 40.05 0.75
N GLU A 382 11.60 41.17 0.37
CA GLU A 382 10.13 41.28 0.31
C GLU A 382 9.55 40.24 -0.64
N LEU A 383 8.55 39.48 -0.18
CA LEU A 383 7.86 38.49 -0.99
C LEU A 383 6.85 39.23 -1.88
N LYS A 384 7.14 39.34 -3.16
CA LYS A 384 6.34 40.06 -4.17
C LYS A 384 5.68 39.13 -5.18
N GLY A 385 6.22 37.94 -5.38
CA GLY A 385 5.71 36.99 -6.35
C GLY A 385 6.32 37.13 -7.75
N ASP A 386 7.57 37.56 -7.87
CA ASP A 386 8.32 37.55 -9.13
C ASP A 386 8.89 36.14 -9.35
N VAL A 387 8.35 35.41 -10.31
CA VAL A 387 8.79 34.04 -10.64
C VAL A 387 9.39 34.04 -12.04
N ARG A 388 10.60 33.49 -12.18
CA ARG A 388 11.31 33.42 -13.46
C ARG A 388 11.89 32.04 -13.71
N PHE A 389 11.80 31.60 -14.94
CA PHE A 389 12.48 30.43 -15.49
C PHE A 389 13.56 30.93 -16.44
N ASP A 390 14.75 30.40 -16.32
CA ASP A 390 15.88 30.74 -17.15
C ASP A 390 16.49 29.45 -17.76
N HIS A 391 16.29 29.25 -19.07
CA HIS A 391 16.76 28.09 -19.84
C HIS A 391 16.45 26.73 -19.21
N VAL A 392 15.22 26.53 -18.75
CA VAL A 392 14.82 25.31 -18.03
C VAL A 392 14.56 24.16 -18.98
N THR A 393 15.31 23.06 -18.76
CA THR A 393 15.09 21.76 -19.41
C THR A 393 14.70 20.73 -18.34
N PHE A 394 13.64 19.94 -18.60
CA PHE A 394 13.13 19.00 -17.64
C PHE A 394 12.59 17.71 -18.26
N SER A 395 12.86 16.58 -17.56
CA SER A 395 12.34 15.24 -17.84
C SER A 395 11.93 14.55 -16.53
N TYR A 396 10.82 13.79 -16.53
CA TYR A 396 10.38 13.02 -15.36
C TYR A 396 11.20 11.74 -15.14
N ASP A 397 11.62 11.09 -16.22
CA ASP A 397 12.29 9.78 -16.23
C ASP A 397 13.78 9.86 -16.64
N GLY A 398 14.23 11.03 -17.09
CA GLY A 398 15.59 11.23 -17.62
C GLY A 398 15.74 10.82 -19.10
N GLU A 399 14.73 10.18 -19.71
CA GLU A 399 14.78 9.73 -21.10
C GLU A 399 14.01 10.68 -22.03
N LYS A 400 12.77 11.02 -21.65
CA LYS A 400 11.87 11.85 -22.44
C LYS A 400 11.84 13.29 -21.92
N THR A 401 12.47 14.22 -22.64
CA THR A 401 12.39 15.66 -22.34
C THR A 401 10.95 16.15 -22.50
N VAL A 402 10.40 16.75 -21.43
CA VAL A 402 9.05 17.33 -21.41
C VAL A 402 9.08 18.84 -21.55
N LEU A 403 10.06 19.52 -20.95
CA LEU A 403 10.34 20.94 -21.20
C LEU A 403 11.74 21.08 -21.79
N ASN A 404 11.87 21.92 -22.81
CA ASN A 404 13.12 22.08 -23.56
C ASN A 404 13.42 23.57 -23.72
N ASP A 405 14.43 24.04 -22.97
CA ASP A 405 14.94 25.42 -23.05
C ASP A 405 13.83 26.48 -22.83
N VAL A 406 13.06 26.30 -21.75
CA VAL A 406 11.92 27.17 -21.40
C VAL A 406 12.40 28.35 -20.57
N SER A 407 12.20 29.57 -21.14
CA SER A 407 12.43 30.84 -20.42
C SER A 407 11.13 31.62 -20.32
N LEU A 408 10.72 31.98 -19.12
CA LEU A 408 9.52 32.76 -18.83
C LEU A 408 9.71 33.62 -17.59
N PHE A 409 8.87 34.64 -17.45
CA PHE A 409 8.81 35.45 -16.23
C PHE A 409 7.37 35.86 -15.93
N ALA A 410 7.07 35.93 -14.63
CA ALA A 410 5.84 36.53 -14.08
C ALA A 410 6.23 37.67 -13.16
N LYS A 411 5.80 38.88 -13.48
CA LYS A 411 6.01 40.04 -12.60
C LYS A 411 4.99 40.00 -11.45
N PRO A 412 5.30 40.65 -10.29
CA PRO A 412 4.35 40.78 -9.19
C PRO A 412 2.96 41.26 -9.65
N GLY A 413 1.91 40.55 -9.23
CA GLY A 413 0.52 40.88 -9.58
C GLY A 413 0.12 40.55 -11.03
N GLN A 414 0.97 39.89 -11.82
CA GLN A 414 0.70 39.53 -13.20
C GLN A 414 -0.05 38.21 -13.31
N LYS A 415 -1.10 38.16 -14.12
CA LYS A 415 -1.82 36.94 -14.49
C LYS A 415 -1.23 36.40 -15.81
N ILE A 416 -0.71 35.17 -15.75
CA ILE A 416 -0.14 34.45 -16.91
C ILE A 416 -0.99 33.23 -17.23
N ALA A 417 -1.41 33.11 -18.48
CA ALA A 417 -2.13 31.95 -18.97
C ALA A 417 -1.21 31.04 -19.80
N PHE A 418 -1.22 29.75 -19.47
CA PHE A 418 -0.59 28.70 -20.29
C PHE A 418 -1.62 28.07 -21.22
N VAL A 419 -1.35 28.09 -22.51
CA VAL A 419 -2.22 27.56 -23.57
C VAL A 419 -1.42 26.58 -24.43
N GLY A 420 -2.05 25.52 -24.88
CA GLY A 420 -1.40 24.49 -25.71
C GLY A 420 -2.09 23.14 -25.61
N SER A 421 -1.76 22.21 -26.51
CA SER A 421 -2.32 20.86 -26.54
C SER A 421 -2.00 20.06 -25.27
N THR A 422 -2.76 18.99 -25.05
CA THR A 422 -2.47 18.02 -23.99
C THR A 422 -1.06 17.46 -24.16
N GLY A 423 -0.28 17.43 -23.07
CA GLY A 423 1.11 16.99 -23.10
C GLY A 423 2.12 18.05 -23.56
N ALA A 424 1.71 19.31 -23.80
CA ALA A 424 2.63 20.39 -24.19
C ALA A 424 3.57 20.85 -23.05
N GLY A 425 3.38 20.41 -21.81
CA GLY A 425 4.21 20.76 -20.65
C GLY A 425 3.60 21.77 -19.68
N LYS A 426 2.31 22.15 -19.82
CA LYS A 426 1.64 23.15 -18.97
C LYS A 426 1.67 22.76 -17.48
N THR A 427 1.19 21.58 -17.14
CA THR A 427 1.18 21.06 -15.76
C THR A 427 2.60 20.84 -15.22
N THR A 428 3.56 20.52 -16.10
CA THR A 428 4.97 20.38 -15.70
C THR A 428 5.56 21.70 -15.20
N ILE A 429 5.25 22.83 -15.85
CA ILE A 429 5.68 24.17 -15.39
C ILE A 429 5.14 24.43 -13.97
N THR A 430 3.87 24.15 -13.71
CA THR A 430 3.26 24.36 -12.38
C THR A 430 3.85 23.43 -11.32
N ASN A 431 4.16 22.17 -11.67
CA ASN A 431 4.84 21.24 -10.78
C ASN A 431 6.25 21.72 -10.40
N LEU A 432 6.96 22.35 -11.32
CA LEU A 432 8.30 22.91 -11.09
C LEU A 432 8.24 24.19 -10.25
N ILE A 433 7.22 25.04 -10.39
CA ILE A 433 7.00 26.21 -9.52
C ILE A 433 6.81 25.77 -8.07
N ASN A 434 6.05 24.68 -7.84
CA ASN A 434 5.84 24.09 -6.49
C ASN A 434 7.06 23.29 -5.99
N ARG A 435 8.10 23.16 -6.83
CA ARG A 435 9.26 22.33 -6.54
C ARG A 435 8.88 20.91 -6.09
N PHE A 436 7.87 20.30 -6.77
CA PHE A 436 7.59 18.86 -6.63
C PHE A 436 8.68 18.03 -7.31
N TYR A 437 9.37 18.64 -8.27
CA TYR A 437 10.53 18.11 -8.98
C TYR A 437 11.60 19.21 -9.09
N ASP A 438 12.87 18.83 -9.00
CA ASP A 438 13.99 19.74 -9.27
C ASP A 438 14.37 19.66 -10.76
N VAL A 439 14.76 20.80 -11.34
CA VAL A 439 15.15 20.92 -12.76
C VAL A 439 16.52 20.28 -13.01
N GLN A 440 16.70 19.66 -14.18
CA GLN A 440 18.00 19.12 -14.59
C GLN A 440 18.94 20.21 -15.13
N GLU A 441 18.39 21.13 -15.93
CA GLU A 441 19.15 22.24 -16.50
C GLU A 441 18.39 23.55 -16.35
N GLY A 442 19.11 24.66 -16.25
CA GLY A 442 18.55 25.98 -16.03
C GLY A 442 18.27 26.28 -14.56
N THR A 443 17.58 27.40 -14.31
CA THR A 443 17.25 27.88 -12.97
C THR A 443 15.82 28.40 -12.91
N ILE A 444 15.18 28.22 -11.73
CA ILE A 444 13.91 28.86 -11.43
C ILE A 444 14.16 29.76 -10.23
N THR A 445 13.81 31.03 -10.36
CA THR A 445 13.97 32.00 -9.27
C THR A 445 12.62 32.52 -8.82
N TYR A 446 12.51 32.76 -7.49
CA TYR A 446 11.36 33.38 -6.88
C TYR A 446 11.86 34.60 -6.08
N ASP A 447 11.40 35.80 -6.47
CA ASP A 447 11.89 37.10 -5.98
C ASP A 447 13.42 37.23 -6.05
N GLY A 448 14.03 36.67 -7.11
CA GLY A 448 15.47 36.66 -7.35
C GLY A 448 16.27 35.65 -6.53
N ILE A 449 15.62 34.75 -5.81
CA ILE A 449 16.24 33.66 -5.05
C ILE A 449 15.98 32.35 -5.82
N ASP A 450 17.03 31.52 -6.02
CA ASP A 450 16.84 30.19 -6.63
C ASP A 450 15.91 29.36 -5.73
N VAL A 451 14.89 28.74 -6.32
CA VAL A 451 13.93 27.94 -5.56
C VAL A 451 14.59 26.76 -4.81
N ARG A 452 15.79 26.32 -5.24
CA ARG A 452 16.57 25.29 -4.57
C ARG A 452 17.16 25.77 -3.24
N ASP A 453 17.41 27.08 -3.09
CA ASP A 453 17.87 27.70 -1.86
C ASP A 453 16.76 28.01 -0.86
N ILE A 454 15.49 27.93 -1.30
CA ILE A 454 14.30 28.13 -0.46
C ILE A 454 13.88 26.78 0.12
N GLN A 455 13.62 26.74 1.44
CA GLN A 455 13.06 25.57 2.10
C GLN A 455 11.68 25.21 1.47
N LYS A 456 11.49 23.95 1.11
CA LYS A 456 10.28 23.49 0.38
C LYS A 456 8.98 23.83 1.10
N ASP A 457 8.93 23.65 2.42
CA ASP A 457 7.75 24.03 3.22
C ASP A 457 7.46 25.52 3.14
N SER A 458 8.50 26.36 3.17
CA SER A 458 8.38 27.81 3.05
C SER A 458 7.95 28.23 1.65
N LEU A 459 8.49 27.59 0.62
CA LEU A 459 8.09 27.81 -0.77
C LEU A 459 6.61 27.46 -0.97
N ARG A 460 6.20 26.26 -0.57
CA ARG A 460 4.82 25.77 -0.73
C ARG A 460 3.80 26.58 0.07
N ARG A 461 4.18 27.12 1.24
CA ARG A 461 3.31 28.06 1.99
C ARG A 461 3.07 29.38 1.28
N SER A 462 3.98 29.82 0.42
CA SER A 462 3.82 31.04 -0.38
C SER A 462 2.95 30.85 -1.62
N LEU A 463 2.60 29.60 -1.95
CA LEU A 463 1.88 29.20 -3.15
C LEU A 463 0.49 28.67 -2.77
N GLY A 464 -0.53 29.16 -3.43
CA GLY A 464 -1.87 28.57 -3.39
C GLY A 464 -2.14 27.80 -4.66
N MET A 465 -2.77 26.63 -4.53
CA MET A 465 -3.06 25.78 -5.68
C MET A 465 -4.54 25.38 -5.70
N VAL A 466 -5.19 25.57 -6.85
CA VAL A 466 -6.51 25.03 -7.14
C VAL A 466 -6.37 24.05 -8.28
N LEU A 467 -6.58 22.75 -7.98
CA LEU A 467 -6.43 21.65 -8.94
C LEU A 467 -7.73 21.42 -9.71
N GLN A 468 -7.59 20.85 -10.91
CA GLN A 468 -8.71 20.37 -11.72
C GLN A 468 -9.56 19.34 -10.95
N ASP A 469 -8.90 18.31 -10.41
CA ASP A 469 -9.53 17.28 -9.60
C ASP A 469 -9.43 17.67 -8.13
N THR A 470 -10.56 18.11 -7.57
CA THR A 470 -10.63 18.55 -6.19
C THR A 470 -10.80 17.36 -5.25
N HIS A 471 -9.77 17.07 -4.44
CA HIS A 471 -9.86 16.11 -3.35
C HIS A 471 -10.35 16.78 -2.06
N LEU A 472 -11.40 16.20 -1.47
CA LEU A 472 -11.91 16.57 -0.16
C LEU A 472 -11.62 15.45 0.85
N PHE A 473 -11.26 15.84 2.06
CA PHE A 473 -10.97 14.91 3.14
C PHE A 473 -12.23 14.62 3.96
N THR A 474 -12.32 13.44 4.53
CA THR A 474 -13.37 13.13 5.50
C THR A 474 -13.27 14.06 6.70
N GLY A 475 -14.34 14.81 6.96
CA GLY A 475 -14.41 15.84 7.99
C GLY A 475 -15.49 16.85 7.67
N THR A 476 -15.59 17.93 8.44
CA THR A 476 -16.57 18.99 8.18
C THR A 476 -16.18 19.83 6.96
N ILE A 477 -17.13 20.56 6.40
CA ILE A 477 -16.85 21.57 5.35
C ILE A 477 -15.88 22.63 5.88
N ALA A 478 -16.08 23.08 7.14
CA ALA A 478 -15.17 24.02 7.77
C ALA A 478 -13.74 23.47 7.85
N ASP A 479 -13.54 22.19 8.21
CA ASP A 479 -12.23 21.57 8.26
C ASP A 479 -11.59 21.47 6.88
N ASN A 480 -12.37 21.16 5.85
CA ASN A 480 -11.89 21.11 4.48
C ASN A 480 -11.44 22.48 3.95
N ILE A 481 -12.10 23.55 4.31
CA ILE A 481 -11.64 24.92 3.98
C ILE A 481 -10.41 25.27 4.82
N ARG A 482 -10.45 24.99 6.14
CA ARG A 482 -9.34 25.24 7.09
C ARG A 482 -8.08 24.48 6.75
N TYR A 483 -8.17 23.42 5.92
CA TYR A 483 -7.00 22.68 5.44
C TYR A 483 -5.98 23.57 4.71
N GLY A 484 -6.40 24.66 4.08
CA GLY A 484 -5.50 25.66 3.50
C GLY A 484 -4.66 26.41 4.54
N ARG A 485 -5.19 26.59 5.77
CA ARG A 485 -4.50 27.18 6.92
C ARG A 485 -5.14 26.68 8.22
N LEU A 486 -4.45 25.75 8.89
CA LEU A 486 -4.99 25.01 10.04
C LEU A 486 -5.34 25.88 11.25
N ASP A 487 -4.69 27.04 11.42
CA ASP A 487 -4.93 28.01 12.50
C ASP A 487 -5.98 29.09 12.13
N ALA A 488 -6.71 28.93 11.03
CA ALA A 488 -7.76 29.86 10.62
C ALA A 488 -8.96 29.82 11.58
N THR A 489 -9.45 31.02 11.97
CA THR A 489 -10.67 31.15 12.78
C THR A 489 -11.92 30.85 11.95
N ASP A 490 -13.06 30.61 12.62
CA ASP A 490 -14.32 30.36 11.94
C ASP A 490 -14.78 31.57 11.10
N GLU A 491 -14.45 32.78 11.55
CA GLU A 491 -14.74 34.02 10.81
C GLU A 491 -13.92 34.07 9.52
N GLU A 492 -12.63 33.71 9.57
CA GLU A 492 -11.74 33.67 8.40
C GLU A 492 -12.20 32.58 7.42
N VAL A 493 -12.60 31.40 7.91
CA VAL A 493 -13.18 30.33 7.08
C VAL A 493 -14.43 30.79 6.37
N ARG A 494 -15.35 31.48 7.08
CA ARG A 494 -16.57 32.04 6.48
C ARG A 494 -16.27 33.17 5.49
N ALA A 495 -15.29 34.01 5.77
CA ALA A 495 -14.83 35.04 4.84
C ALA A 495 -14.28 34.46 3.55
N ALA A 496 -13.43 33.42 3.64
CA ALA A 496 -12.91 32.70 2.50
C ALA A 496 -14.01 31.99 1.68
N ALA A 497 -14.99 31.39 2.35
CA ALA A 497 -16.14 30.78 1.67
C ALA A 497 -17.02 31.81 0.93
N LYS A 498 -17.18 33.00 1.48
CA LYS A 498 -17.91 34.11 0.81
C LYS A 498 -17.13 34.61 -0.42
N LEU A 499 -15.81 34.79 -0.30
CA LEU A 499 -14.96 35.20 -1.41
C LEU A 499 -15.02 34.19 -2.57
N ALA A 500 -15.05 32.91 -2.25
CA ALA A 500 -15.16 31.81 -3.21
C ALA A 500 -16.60 31.58 -3.71
N ASN A 501 -17.60 32.35 -3.30
CA ASN A 501 -19.02 32.12 -3.57
C ASN A 501 -19.56 30.76 -3.05
N ALA A 502 -18.88 30.14 -2.10
CA ALA A 502 -19.27 28.86 -1.49
C ALA A 502 -20.31 29.03 -0.35
N ASP A 503 -20.31 30.15 0.37
CA ASP A 503 -21.15 30.38 1.57
C ASP A 503 -22.64 30.14 1.29
N SER A 504 -23.12 30.50 0.08
CA SER A 504 -24.52 30.35 -0.30
C SER A 504 -24.97 28.89 -0.27
N PHE A 505 -24.29 27.98 -0.92
CA PHE A 505 -24.68 26.58 -0.92
C PHE A 505 -24.43 25.92 0.45
N ILE A 506 -23.32 26.29 1.14
CA ILE A 506 -22.98 25.72 2.45
C ILE A 506 -24.13 25.95 3.45
N ARG A 507 -24.72 27.15 3.47
CA ARG A 507 -25.84 27.46 4.35
C ARG A 507 -27.13 26.69 4.05
N HIS A 508 -27.30 26.18 2.84
CA HIS A 508 -28.44 25.35 2.46
C HIS A 508 -28.30 23.89 2.87
N LEU A 509 -27.08 23.46 3.27
CA LEU A 509 -26.86 22.12 3.79
C LEU A 509 -27.44 21.96 5.20
N PRO A 510 -27.92 20.77 5.59
CA PRO A 510 -28.61 20.54 6.86
C PRO A 510 -27.86 21.02 8.11
N GLN A 511 -26.52 20.96 8.11
CA GLN A 511 -25.64 21.34 9.21
C GLN A 511 -24.71 22.53 8.82
N GLY A 512 -24.92 23.14 7.65
CA GLY A 512 -24.08 24.24 7.19
C GLY A 512 -22.61 23.87 7.13
N TYR A 513 -21.77 24.70 7.78
CA TYR A 513 -20.30 24.46 7.84
C TYR A 513 -19.89 23.20 8.60
N ASP A 514 -20.74 22.69 9.49
CA ASP A 514 -20.49 21.47 10.28
C ASP A 514 -20.95 20.20 9.54
N THR A 515 -21.45 20.34 8.30
CA THR A 515 -21.82 19.19 7.46
C THR A 515 -20.61 18.33 7.21
N VAL A 516 -20.69 17.04 7.58
CA VAL A 516 -19.59 16.07 7.42
C VAL A 516 -19.57 15.55 5.98
N ILE A 517 -18.42 15.68 5.35
CA ILE A 517 -18.11 15.15 4.03
C ILE A 517 -17.45 13.77 4.20
N THR A 518 -17.87 12.79 3.41
CA THR A 518 -17.29 11.44 3.36
C THR A 518 -17.00 11.07 1.91
N GLY A 519 -16.07 10.13 1.70
CA GLY A 519 -15.82 9.54 0.38
C GLY A 519 -15.50 10.57 -0.71
N ASP A 520 -14.52 11.45 -0.47
CA ASP A 520 -14.04 12.46 -1.42
C ASP A 520 -15.13 13.48 -1.88
N GLY A 521 -16.15 13.67 -1.04
CA GLY A 521 -17.23 14.61 -1.32
C GLY A 521 -18.21 14.14 -2.41
N SER A 522 -18.40 12.83 -2.55
CA SER A 522 -19.33 12.25 -3.54
C SER A 522 -20.78 12.72 -3.39
N SER A 523 -21.16 13.26 -2.22
CA SER A 523 -22.46 13.88 -1.96
C SER A 523 -22.61 15.30 -2.51
N LEU A 524 -21.51 15.94 -2.91
CA LEU A 524 -21.47 17.29 -3.48
C LEU A 524 -21.31 17.21 -5.00
N SER A 525 -21.89 18.18 -5.70
CA SER A 525 -21.65 18.35 -7.15
C SER A 525 -20.18 18.73 -7.41
N GLN A 526 -19.72 18.53 -8.64
CA GLN A 526 -18.36 18.91 -9.03
C GLN A 526 -18.09 20.39 -8.82
N GLY A 527 -19.06 21.25 -9.14
CA GLY A 527 -18.94 22.70 -8.94
C GLY A 527 -18.85 23.09 -7.47
N GLU A 528 -19.65 22.48 -6.57
CA GLU A 528 -19.56 22.73 -5.13
C GLU A 528 -18.20 22.33 -4.57
N ARG A 529 -17.64 21.17 -5.00
CA ARG A 529 -16.29 20.76 -4.62
C ARG A 529 -15.24 21.77 -5.08
N GLN A 530 -15.37 22.32 -6.29
CA GLN A 530 -14.46 23.33 -6.81
C GLN A 530 -14.56 24.65 -6.05
N LEU A 531 -15.76 25.10 -5.67
CA LEU A 531 -15.93 26.28 -4.80
C LEU A 531 -15.26 26.09 -3.43
N LEU A 532 -15.29 24.86 -2.87
CA LEU A 532 -14.56 24.55 -1.64
C LEU A 532 -13.03 24.58 -1.84
N ALA A 533 -12.53 24.14 -2.98
CA ALA A 533 -11.10 24.22 -3.31
C ALA A 533 -10.63 25.69 -3.45
N ILE A 534 -11.45 26.54 -4.05
CA ILE A 534 -11.19 27.99 -4.12
C ILE A 534 -11.19 28.59 -2.71
N ALA A 535 -12.16 28.23 -1.85
CA ALA A 535 -12.21 28.68 -0.45
C ALA A 535 -11.00 28.22 0.37
N ARG A 536 -10.51 26.99 0.12
CA ARG A 536 -9.28 26.46 0.71
C ARG A 536 -8.04 27.27 0.30
N ALA A 537 -7.95 27.66 -0.96
CA ALA A 537 -6.87 28.54 -1.43
C ALA A 537 -7.03 29.96 -0.90
N ALA A 538 -8.27 30.47 -0.75
CA ALA A 538 -8.54 31.80 -0.22
C ALA A 538 -8.15 31.94 1.25
N VAL A 539 -8.41 30.95 2.09
CA VAL A 539 -8.07 30.99 3.52
C VAL A 539 -6.56 30.97 3.79
N SER A 540 -5.77 30.39 2.87
CA SER A 540 -4.29 30.39 2.97
C SER A 540 -3.68 31.77 2.64
N ASP A 541 -4.39 32.60 1.86
CA ASP A 541 -4.00 33.96 1.45
C ASP A 541 -2.57 34.03 0.86
N PRO A 542 -2.28 33.25 -0.18
CA PRO A 542 -0.94 33.18 -0.76
C PRO A 542 -0.69 34.33 -1.75
N PRO A 543 0.55 34.85 -1.86
CA PRO A 543 0.90 35.90 -2.84
C PRO A 543 0.97 35.39 -4.28
N VAL A 544 1.15 34.08 -4.49
CA VAL A 544 1.16 33.47 -5.81
C VAL A 544 0.14 32.35 -5.87
N LEU A 545 -0.61 32.30 -6.96
CA LEU A 545 -1.66 31.31 -7.22
C LEU A 545 -1.33 30.49 -8.46
N ILE A 546 -1.62 29.21 -8.36
CA ILE A 546 -1.56 28.25 -9.47
C ILE A 546 -2.97 27.66 -9.63
N LEU A 547 -3.55 27.89 -10.81
CA LEU A 547 -4.92 27.51 -11.10
C LEU A 547 -4.94 26.55 -12.28
N ASP A 548 -5.44 25.33 -12.06
CA ASP A 548 -5.66 24.36 -13.14
C ASP A 548 -7.17 24.30 -13.43
N GLU A 549 -7.56 24.91 -14.56
CA GLU A 549 -8.96 25.15 -14.90
C GLU A 549 -9.50 24.06 -15.83
N ALA A 550 -10.21 23.07 -15.31
CA ALA A 550 -11.03 22.17 -16.12
C ALA A 550 -12.45 22.07 -15.53
N THR A 551 -13.40 22.61 -16.27
CA THR A 551 -14.81 22.63 -15.85
C THR A 551 -15.72 22.06 -16.94
N SER A 552 -15.44 20.86 -17.45
CA SER A 552 -16.12 20.28 -18.61
C SER A 552 -17.54 19.74 -18.34
N SER A 553 -18.03 19.76 -17.07
CA SER A 553 -19.32 19.11 -16.69
C SER A 553 -20.09 19.86 -15.61
N ILE A 554 -20.00 21.20 -15.59
CA ILE A 554 -20.64 22.05 -14.58
C ILE A 554 -21.78 22.83 -15.22
N ASP A 555 -22.89 23.00 -14.51
CA ASP A 555 -24.00 23.85 -14.97
C ASP A 555 -23.60 25.32 -15.05
N THR A 556 -24.19 26.07 -15.98
CA THR A 556 -23.85 27.46 -16.28
C THR A 556 -23.93 28.42 -15.08
N ARG A 557 -24.84 28.15 -14.14
CA ARG A 557 -25.00 29.01 -12.94
C ARG A 557 -23.83 28.84 -11.99
N THR A 558 -23.47 27.58 -11.68
CA THR A 558 -22.32 27.26 -10.81
C THR A 558 -21.02 27.67 -11.47
N GLU A 559 -20.92 27.54 -12.79
CA GLU A 559 -19.80 28.02 -13.58
C GLU A 559 -19.53 29.52 -13.37
N ASN A 560 -20.56 30.37 -13.47
CA ASN A 560 -20.42 31.80 -13.21
C ASN A 560 -19.99 32.10 -11.76
N LEU A 561 -20.45 31.33 -10.79
CA LEU A 561 -20.02 31.49 -9.38
C LEU A 561 -18.53 31.13 -9.21
N ILE A 562 -18.07 30.09 -9.89
CA ILE A 562 -16.67 29.68 -9.88
C ILE A 562 -15.80 30.77 -10.53
N GLU A 563 -16.18 31.29 -11.71
CA GLU A 563 -15.45 32.38 -12.38
C GLU A 563 -15.33 33.61 -11.49
N GLN A 564 -16.44 34.07 -10.88
CA GLN A 564 -16.42 35.21 -9.95
C GLN A 564 -15.55 34.94 -8.71
N GLY A 565 -15.64 33.74 -8.13
CA GLY A 565 -14.80 33.33 -6.99
C GLY A 565 -13.31 33.30 -7.35
N MET A 566 -12.99 32.79 -8.53
CA MET A 566 -11.63 32.77 -9.07
C MET A 566 -11.10 34.18 -9.33
N ASP A 567 -11.88 35.06 -9.97
CA ASP A 567 -11.48 36.45 -10.24
C ASP A 567 -11.21 37.19 -8.91
N SER A 568 -12.10 37.05 -7.91
CA SER A 568 -11.88 37.61 -6.59
C SER A 568 -10.64 37.06 -5.88
N LEU A 569 -10.35 35.76 -6.05
CA LEU A 569 -9.15 35.15 -5.50
C LEU A 569 -7.88 35.63 -6.18
N MET A 570 -7.91 35.92 -7.48
CA MET A 570 -6.76 36.35 -8.28
C MET A 570 -6.36 37.82 -8.05
N GLU A 571 -7.25 38.65 -7.54
CA GLU A 571 -7.03 40.09 -7.39
C GLU A 571 -5.79 40.41 -6.54
N GLY A 572 -4.89 41.23 -7.08
CA GLY A 572 -3.66 41.66 -6.41
C GLY A 572 -2.54 40.61 -6.29
N ARG A 573 -2.69 39.44 -6.88
CA ARG A 573 -1.72 38.32 -6.79
C ARG A 573 -1.07 37.99 -8.10
N THR A 574 0.11 37.38 -8.05
CA THR A 574 0.72 36.76 -9.24
C THR A 574 0.01 35.42 -9.49
N VAL A 575 -0.46 35.22 -10.72
CA VAL A 575 -1.31 34.06 -11.03
C VAL A 575 -0.80 33.32 -12.25
N PHE A 576 -0.65 32.02 -12.12
CA PHE A 576 -0.40 31.09 -13.20
C PHE A 576 -1.66 30.27 -13.47
N VAL A 577 -2.22 30.36 -14.66
CA VAL A 577 -3.46 29.65 -15.04
C VAL A 577 -3.15 28.68 -16.16
N ILE A 578 -3.44 27.38 -15.93
CA ILE A 578 -3.56 26.42 -17.02
C ILE A 578 -4.96 26.58 -17.60
N ALA A 579 -5.04 27.27 -18.72
CA ALA A 579 -6.33 27.71 -19.23
C ALA A 579 -6.91 26.68 -20.22
N HIS A 580 -8.11 26.23 -19.91
CA HIS A 580 -8.96 25.41 -20.78
C HIS A 580 -10.13 26.22 -21.36
N ARG A 581 -10.27 27.51 -20.95
CA ARG A 581 -11.33 28.42 -21.38
C ARG A 581 -10.78 29.68 -22.02
N LEU A 582 -11.44 30.10 -23.08
CA LEU A 582 -11.09 31.32 -23.81
C LEU A 582 -11.32 32.60 -22.98
N SER A 583 -12.30 32.61 -22.06
CA SER A 583 -12.58 33.77 -21.17
C SER A 583 -11.40 34.05 -20.25
N THR A 584 -10.87 33.03 -19.59
CA THR A 584 -9.74 33.14 -18.67
C THR A 584 -8.46 33.57 -19.37
N VAL A 585 -8.23 33.04 -20.60
CA VAL A 585 -7.08 33.41 -21.45
C VAL A 585 -7.15 34.87 -21.83
N ARG A 586 -8.31 35.34 -22.29
CA ARG A 586 -8.50 36.72 -22.81
C ARG A 586 -8.17 37.79 -21.77
N ASN A 587 -8.49 37.52 -20.50
CA ASN A 587 -8.29 38.46 -19.39
C ASN A 587 -6.90 38.36 -18.76
N SER A 588 -5.96 37.63 -19.36
CA SER A 588 -4.59 37.49 -18.84
C SER A 588 -3.67 38.56 -19.45
N GLN A 589 -2.76 39.10 -18.61
CA GLN A 589 -1.78 40.11 -19.05
C GLN A 589 -0.67 39.50 -19.89
N ALA A 590 -0.42 38.19 -19.76
CA ALA A 590 0.47 37.48 -20.68
C ALA A 590 -0.09 36.07 -20.95
N ILE A 591 -0.05 35.70 -22.20
CA ILE A 591 -0.44 34.38 -22.70
C ILE A 591 0.82 33.71 -23.23
N LEU A 592 1.11 32.51 -22.78
CA LEU A 592 2.23 31.69 -23.22
C LEU A 592 1.70 30.46 -23.97
N VAL A 593 1.99 30.36 -25.22
CA VAL A 593 1.60 29.22 -26.07
C VAL A 593 2.71 28.18 -26.03
N LEU A 594 2.39 26.99 -25.52
CA LEU A 594 3.31 25.86 -25.44
C LEU A 594 3.03 24.85 -26.56
N GLU A 595 4.07 24.38 -27.18
CA GLU A 595 4.03 23.26 -28.12
C GLU A 595 5.31 22.42 -28.02
N HIS A 596 5.15 21.11 -27.82
CA HIS A 596 6.26 20.16 -27.65
C HIS A 596 7.32 20.60 -26.63
N GLY A 597 6.86 21.09 -25.46
CA GLY A 597 7.73 21.51 -24.37
C GLY A 597 8.49 22.82 -24.59
N ARG A 598 8.11 23.62 -25.55
CA ARG A 598 8.69 24.95 -25.85
C ARG A 598 7.64 26.04 -25.84
N ILE A 599 8.02 27.23 -25.44
CA ILE A 599 7.17 28.42 -25.60
C ILE A 599 7.40 28.94 -27.04
N ILE A 600 6.34 28.87 -27.85
CA ILE A 600 6.38 29.29 -29.26
C ILE A 600 5.84 30.71 -29.50
N GLU A 601 4.93 31.17 -28.63
CA GLU A 601 4.36 32.52 -28.71
C GLU A 601 4.19 33.08 -27.30
N ARG A 602 4.39 34.40 -27.14
CA ARG A 602 4.14 35.16 -25.92
C ARG A 602 3.64 36.54 -26.25
N GLY A 603 2.57 36.99 -25.63
CA GLY A 603 1.98 38.32 -25.78
C GLY A 603 0.65 38.44 -25.02
N ASP A 604 -0.01 39.58 -25.20
CA ASP A 604 -1.39 39.73 -24.76
C ASP A 604 -2.37 39.16 -25.80
N HIS A 605 -3.67 39.18 -25.45
CA HIS A 605 -4.72 38.67 -26.35
C HIS A 605 -4.73 39.35 -27.72
N GLN A 606 -4.58 40.66 -27.76
CA GLN A 606 -4.66 41.42 -29.01
C GLN A 606 -3.40 41.25 -29.89
N GLU A 607 -2.22 41.27 -29.25
CA GLU A 607 -0.94 41.02 -29.90
C GLU A 607 -0.91 39.64 -30.59
N LEU A 608 -1.32 38.59 -29.86
CA LEU A 608 -1.32 37.23 -30.39
C LEU A 608 -2.38 37.00 -31.48
N LEU A 609 -3.52 37.66 -31.42
CA LEU A 609 -4.51 37.64 -32.50
C LEU A 609 -3.98 38.32 -33.77
N ALA A 610 -3.26 39.45 -33.62
CA ALA A 610 -2.67 40.16 -34.75
C ALA A 610 -1.56 39.36 -35.43
N GLN A 611 -0.80 38.56 -34.71
CA GLN A 611 0.25 37.67 -35.24
C GLN A 611 -0.32 36.53 -36.10
N LYS A 612 -1.59 36.18 -35.99
CA LYS A 612 -2.27 35.08 -36.69
C LYS A 612 -1.53 33.74 -36.60
N GLY A 613 -0.85 33.52 -35.47
CA GLY A 613 -0.06 32.33 -35.18
C GLY A 613 -0.90 31.17 -34.60
N LYS A 614 -0.28 30.35 -33.75
CA LYS A 614 -0.93 29.18 -33.11
C LYS A 614 -2.07 29.61 -32.18
N TYR A 615 -1.88 30.68 -31.39
CA TYR A 615 -2.93 31.24 -30.55
C TYR A 615 -4.18 31.61 -31.35
N TYR A 616 -4.02 32.28 -32.49
CA TYR A 616 -5.13 32.62 -33.36
C TYR A 616 -5.88 31.38 -33.87
N GLN A 617 -5.14 30.31 -34.22
CA GLN A 617 -5.75 29.04 -34.66
C GLN A 617 -6.57 28.39 -33.53
N LEU A 618 -6.04 28.37 -32.29
CA LEU A 618 -6.73 27.87 -31.09
C LEU A 618 -7.98 28.72 -30.79
N TYR A 619 -7.85 30.06 -30.83
CA TYR A 619 -8.96 30.98 -30.56
C TYR A 619 -10.10 30.90 -31.56
N THR A 620 -9.78 30.71 -32.85
CA THR A 620 -10.78 30.62 -33.93
C THR A 620 -11.33 29.20 -34.13
N GLY A 621 -10.96 28.23 -33.29
CA GLY A 621 -11.41 26.84 -33.40
C GLY A 621 -10.83 26.08 -34.60
N LYS A 622 -9.76 26.58 -35.21
CA LYS A 622 -9.01 25.88 -36.29
C LYS A 622 -8.02 24.86 -35.74
N ALA A 623 -7.74 24.90 -34.45
CA ALA A 623 -6.98 23.92 -33.67
C ALA A 623 -7.64 23.72 -32.32
N GLU A 624 -7.48 22.55 -31.71
CA GLU A 624 -8.06 22.21 -30.40
C GLU A 624 -7.19 22.72 -29.23
N LEU A 625 -7.84 23.21 -28.19
CA LEU A 625 -7.22 23.68 -26.93
C LEU A 625 -6.83 22.53 -25.99
N SER A 626 -7.36 21.34 -26.22
CA SER A 626 -7.26 20.19 -25.31
C SER A 626 -6.02 19.35 -25.55
#